data_365a987e321b43dd9c4d145127febdff
#
_entry.id   365a987e321b43dd9c4d145127febdff
#
_cell.length_a   1.000
_cell.length_b   1.000
_cell.length_c   1.000
_cell.angle_alpha   90.00
_cell.angle_beta   90.00
_cell.angle_gamma   90.00
#
_symmetry.space_group_name_H-M   'P 1'
#
loop_
_entity.id
_entity.type
_entity.pdbx_description
1 polymer ?
#
loop_
_entity_poly.entity_id
_entity_poly.type
_entity_poly.pdbx_seq_one_letter_code
_entity_poly.pdbx_strand_id
1 'polypeptide(L)'
;ACDQGASMRALVRIAGSQRKAPMSSIRERNKELILKAASEEFAEKGFAATKTSDIAARAGLPKPNVYYYFKSKENLYREVLDSIVEPLLQASAPFNQPGEPADVLRAYIRTKIRISREHACASKVFASEIMHGAPHLPAERAAQLNAQAAHNVACIQGWIDKGLMAAIDPHHLMFSIWAATQTYADFDWQISTVTGKTALDDADYEAAAETITRMVIKGCEVKEANPVG
;
A
#
# COMPACT_ATOMS: atom_id res chain seq x y z
N ALA A 1 32.76 -66.74 21.03
CA ALA A 1 31.55 -67.44 20.60
C ALA A 1 30.59 -66.35 20.10
N CYS A 2 30.51 -66.16 18.84
CA CYS A 2 29.44 -66.55 17.96
C CYS A 2 28.10 -65.93 18.38
N ASP A 3 27.34 -65.21 17.65
CA ASP A 3 26.97 -65.52 16.25
C ASP A 3 26.27 -64.32 15.59
N GLN A 4 26.24 -64.39 14.30
CA GLN A 4 25.74 -63.51 13.28
C GLN A 4 24.20 -63.48 13.26
N GLY A 5 23.66 -62.40 12.84
CA GLY A 5 22.23 -62.30 12.51
C GLY A 5 21.95 -61.10 11.58
N ALA A 6 22.13 -61.37 10.33
CA ALA A 6 21.69 -60.75 9.09
C ALA A 6 20.63 -59.61 9.16
N SER A 7 21.04 -58.49 8.62
CA SER A 7 20.51 -57.74 7.47
C SER A 7 19.06 -58.04 7.04
N MET A 8 18.24 -56.99 7.06
CA MET A 8 17.32 -56.75 5.93
C MET A 8 17.01 -55.25 5.77
N ARG A 9 17.61 -54.71 4.72
CA ARG A 9 17.35 -53.34 4.25
C ARG A 9 15.90 -53.22 3.78
N ALA A 10 15.06 -52.55 4.53
CA ALA A 10 13.79 -52.05 4.02
C ALA A 10 14.05 -50.69 3.34
N LEU A 11 14.16 -50.68 2.02
CA LEU A 11 14.07 -49.48 1.18
C LEU A 11 12.64 -48.94 1.26
N VAL A 12 12.41 -47.99 2.17
CA VAL A 12 11.19 -47.18 2.13
C VAL A 12 11.40 -46.17 1.02
N ARG A 13 10.81 -46.44 -0.16
CA ARG A 13 10.56 -45.44 -1.19
C ARG A 13 9.66 -44.35 -0.60
N ILE A 14 10.24 -43.22 -0.23
CA ILE A 14 9.49 -41.97 -0.02
C ILE A 14 9.08 -41.49 -1.40
N ALA A 15 7.92 -41.94 -1.86
CA ALA A 15 7.21 -41.33 -2.96
C ALA A 15 6.76 -39.96 -2.44
N GLY A 16 7.51 -38.94 -2.81
CA GLY A 16 7.12 -37.55 -2.58
C GLY A 16 5.82 -37.26 -3.33
N SER A 17 4.72 -37.38 -2.63
CA SER A 17 3.44 -36.87 -3.10
C SER A 17 3.54 -35.34 -3.16
N GLN A 18 3.86 -34.83 -4.34
CA GLN A 18 3.62 -33.44 -4.68
C GLN A 18 2.10 -33.26 -4.65
N ARG A 19 1.58 -32.82 -3.51
CA ARG A 19 0.19 -32.36 -3.42
C ARG A 19 0.07 -31.17 -4.38
N LYS A 20 -0.59 -31.37 -5.52
CA LYS A 20 -1.05 -30.27 -6.36
C LYS A 20 -1.84 -29.32 -5.46
N ALA A 21 -1.37 -28.07 -5.35
CA ALA A 21 -2.14 -27.05 -4.66
C ALA A 21 -3.57 -27.00 -5.23
N PRO A 22 -4.60 -26.80 -4.42
CA PRO A 22 -5.98 -26.80 -4.89
C PRO A 22 -6.13 -25.76 -6.00
N MET A 23 -6.94 -26.06 -7.03
CA MET A 23 -7.10 -25.20 -8.22
C MET A 23 -7.49 -23.76 -7.90
N SER A 24 -8.19 -23.52 -6.78
CA SER A 24 -8.48 -22.18 -6.25
C SER A 24 -7.19 -21.39 -5.92
N SER A 25 -6.21 -22.04 -5.29
CA SER A 25 -4.95 -21.38 -4.89
C SER A 25 -4.06 -21.03 -6.10
N ILE A 26 -4.09 -21.85 -7.17
CA ILE A 26 -3.36 -21.55 -8.42
C ILE A 26 -4.01 -20.36 -9.14
N ARG A 27 -5.33 -20.32 -9.16
CA ARG A 27 -6.10 -19.24 -9.77
C ARG A 27 -5.84 -17.90 -9.07
N GLU A 28 -5.92 -17.88 -7.75
CA GLU A 28 -5.65 -16.70 -6.93
C GLU A 28 -4.20 -16.23 -7.12
N ARG A 29 -3.23 -17.14 -7.04
CA ARG A 29 -1.82 -16.82 -7.29
C ARG A 29 -1.59 -16.20 -8.67
N ASN A 30 -2.20 -16.74 -9.72
CA ASN A 30 -2.05 -16.20 -11.07
C ASN A 30 -2.71 -14.80 -11.18
N LYS A 31 -3.85 -14.59 -10.52
CA LYS A 31 -4.50 -13.27 -10.46
C LYS A 31 -3.58 -12.25 -9.78
N GLU A 32 -2.97 -12.60 -8.66
CA GLU A 32 -2.02 -11.76 -7.92
C GLU A 32 -0.76 -11.44 -8.75
N LEU A 33 -0.18 -12.43 -9.44
CA LEU A 33 0.97 -12.22 -10.30
C LEU A 33 0.67 -11.24 -11.43
N ILE A 34 -0.49 -11.36 -12.06
CA ILE A 34 -0.91 -10.43 -13.13
C ILE A 34 -1.15 -9.03 -12.55
N LEU A 35 -1.81 -8.92 -11.40
CA LEU A 35 -2.11 -7.64 -10.77
C LEU A 35 -0.82 -6.90 -10.38
N LYS A 36 0.15 -7.62 -9.80
CA LYS A 36 1.47 -7.07 -9.48
C LYS A 36 2.20 -6.58 -10.73
N ALA A 37 2.30 -7.42 -11.76
CA ALA A 37 2.93 -7.06 -13.03
C ALA A 37 2.23 -5.86 -13.71
N ALA A 38 0.91 -5.79 -13.63
CA ALA A 38 0.13 -4.67 -14.13
C ALA A 38 0.42 -3.38 -13.38
N SER A 39 0.50 -3.43 -12.04
CA SER A 39 0.87 -2.26 -11.23
C SER A 39 2.23 -1.71 -11.62
N GLU A 40 3.22 -2.58 -11.84
CA GLU A 40 4.57 -2.21 -12.28
C GLU A 40 4.55 -1.59 -13.70
N GLU A 41 3.91 -2.25 -14.67
CA GLU A 41 3.83 -1.76 -16.05
C GLU A 41 3.07 -0.43 -16.16
N PHE A 42 1.96 -0.28 -15.44
CA PHE A 42 1.21 0.97 -15.44
C PHE A 42 1.96 2.10 -14.72
N ALA A 43 2.69 1.80 -13.65
CA ALA A 43 3.52 2.79 -12.96
C ALA A 43 4.69 3.28 -13.84
N GLU A 44 5.29 2.40 -14.65
CA GLU A 44 6.41 2.74 -15.53
C GLU A 44 5.99 3.48 -16.80
N LYS A 45 4.91 3.03 -17.45
CA LYS A 45 4.54 3.45 -18.83
C LYS A 45 3.24 4.26 -18.89
N GLY A 46 2.47 4.29 -17.81
CA GLY A 46 1.12 4.84 -17.81
C GLY A 46 0.09 3.92 -18.48
N PHE A 47 -1.19 4.24 -18.30
CA PHE A 47 -2.28 3.44 -18.86
C PHE A 47 -2.22 3.31 -20.38
N ALA A 48 -2.05 4.42 -21.11
CA ALA A 48 -2.14 4.43 -22.57
C ALA A 48 -1.06 3.57 -23.24
N ALA A 49 0.20 3.68 -22.81
CA ALA A 49 1.35 3.02 -23.43
C ALA A 49 1.51 1.55 -23.02
N THR A 50 0.93 1.12 -21.90
CA THR A 50 1.02 -0.25 -21.41
C THR A 50 0.26 -1.22 -22.30
N LYS A 51 0.92 -2.32 -22.69
CA LYS A 51 0.32 -3.43 -23.44
C LYS A 51 0.07 -4.63 -22.55
N THR A 52 -1.06 -5.30 -22.72
CA THR A 52 -1.39 -6.55 -22.00
C THR A 52 -0.40 -7.69 -22.26
N SER A 53 0.31 -7.65 -23.42
CA SER A 53 1.41 -8.57 -23.69
C SER A 53 2.61 -8.39 -22.76
N ASP A 54 2.93 -7.14 -22.42
CA ASP A 54 4.07 -6.81 -21.56
C ASP A 54 3.75 -7.23 -20.12
N ILE A 55 2.52 -6.95 -19.68
CA ILE A 55 2.01 -7.43 -18.38
C ILE A 55 2.09 -8.95 -18.27
N ALA A 56 1.64 -9.68 -19.31
CA ALA A 56 1.69 -11.14 -19.33
C ALA A 56 3.13 -11.66 -19.27
N ALA A 57 4.05 -11.06 -20.05
CA ALA A 57 5.46 -11.41 -20.05
C ALA A 57 6.09 -11.17 -18.66
N ARG A 58 5.85 -10.01 -18.05
CA ARG A 58 6.33 -9.68 -16.69
C ARG A 58 5.77 -10.63 -15.62
N ALA A 59 4.50 -11.03 -15.75
CA ALA A 59 3.88 -12.01 -14.87
C ALA A 59 4.37 -13.45 -15.06
N GLY A 60 5.12 -13.73 -16.12
CA GLY A 60 5.53 -15.08 -16.48
C GLY A 60 4.38 -15.98 -16.92
N LEU A 61 3.31 -15.40 -17.46
CA LEU A 61 2.07 -16.11 -17.81
C LEU A 61 1.71 -15.88 -19.29
N PRO A 62 1.03 -16.84 -19.96
CA PRO A 62 0.50 -16.64 -21.30
C PRO A 62 -0.47 -15.46 -21.39
N LYS A 63 -0.40 -14.66 -22.46
CA LYS A 63 -1.27 -13.50 -22.68
C LYS A 63 -2.79 -13.80 -22.53
N PRO A 64 -3.32 -14.96 -22.96
CA PRO A 64 -4.72 -15.30 -22.75
C PRO A 64 -5.16 -15.30 -21.29
N ASN A 65 -4.23 -15.56 -20.33
CA ASN A 65 -4.54 -15.55 -18.91
C ASN A 65 -4.94 -14.15 -18.44
N VAL A 66 -4.33 -13.10 -18.97
CA VAL A 66 -4.70 -11.72 -18.61
C VAL A 66 -6.17 -11.47 -18.94
N TYR A 67 -6.62 -11.86 -20.14
CA TYR A 67 -8.01 -11.70 -20.54
C TYR A 67 -8.97 -12.65 -19.82
N TYR A 68 -8.50 -13.85 -19.48
CA TYR A 68 -9.29 -14.80 -18.70
C TYR A 68 -9.64 -14.24 -17.31
N TYR A 69 -8.66 -13.62 -16.62
CA TYR A 69 -8.87 -13.09 -15.28
C TYR A 69 -9.52 -11.71 -15.23
N PHE A 70 -9.16 -10.82 -16.16
CA PHE A 70 -9.52 -9.39 -16.05
C PHE A 70 -10.38 -8.85 -17.19
N LYS A 71 -10.68 -9.65 -18.23
CA LYS A 71 -11.52 -9.31 -19.38
C LYS A 71 -10.93 -8.24 -20.30
N SER A 72 -10.45 -7.10 -19.77
CA SER A 72 -9.88 -5.98 -20.53
C SER A 72 -8.73 -5.31 -19.78
N LYS A 73 -7.97 -4.47 -20.48
CA LYS A 73 -6.92 -3.64 -19.87
C LYS A 73 -7.52 -2.63 -18.88
N GLU A 74 -8.68 -2.07 -19.22
CA GLU A 74 -9.40 -1.11 -18.38
C GLU A 74 -9.84 -1.75 -17.07
N ASN A 75 -10.38 -2.97 -17.11
CA ASN A 75 -10.76 -3.67 -15.89
C ASN A 75 -9.55 -4.04 -15.03
N LEU A 76 -8.45 -4.46 -15.67
CA LEU A 76 -7.19 -4.71 -14.95
C LEU A 76 -6.64 -3.43 -14.28
N TYR A 77 -6.73 -2.30 -14.98
CA TYR A 77 -6.33 -1.00 -14.43
C TYR A 77 -7.19 -0.60 -13.23
N ARG A 78 -8.51 -0.80 -13.31
CA ARG A 78 -9.43 -0.58 -12.18
C ARG A 78 -9.12 -1.47 -10.98
N GLU A 79 -8.78 -2.74 -11.20
CA GLU A 79 -8.36 -3.65 -10.13
C GLU A 79 -7.02 -3.19 -9.48
N VAL A 80 -6.12 -2.60 -10.25
CA VAL A 80 -4.91 -1.95 -9.69
C VAL A 80 -5.29 -0.75 -8.83
N LEU A 81 -6.20 0.12 -9.29
CA LEU A 81 -6.70 1.23 -8.48
C LEU A 81 -7.41 0.74 -7.21
N ASP A 82 -8.27 -0.27 -7.31
CA ASP A 82 -8.95 -0.84 -6.15
C ASP A 82 -7.97 -1.43 -5.12
N SER A 83 -6.86 -2.01 -5.57
CA SER A 83 -5.84 -2.59 -4.68
C SER A 83 -5.16 -1.58 -3.78
N ILE A 84 -5.16 -0.29 -4.13
CA ILE A 84 -4.60 0.79 -3.32
C ILE A 84 -5.67 1.60 -2.58
N VAL A 85 -6.88 1.72 -3.13
CA VAL A 85 -7.98 2.46 -2.48
C VAL A 85 -8.32 1.84 -1.14
N GLU A 86 -8.41 0.52 -1.04
CA GLU A 86 -8.73 -0.16 0.22
C GLU A 86 -7.68 0.11 1.33
N PRO A 87 -6.35 -0.07 1.11
CA PRO A 87 -5.34 0.35 2.06
C PRO A 87 -5.44 1.84 2.46
N LEU A 88 -5.76 2.74 1.51
CA LEU A 88 -5.90 4.17 1.78
C LEU A 88 -7.10 4.46 2.71
N LEU A 89 -8.23 3.80 2.51
CA LEU A 89 -9.39 3.91 3.40
C LEU A 89 -9.06 3.36 4.79
N GLN A 90 -8.39 2.21 4.87
CA GLN A 90 -7.99 1.60 6.14
C GLN A 90 -6.93 2.41 6.89
N ALA A 91 -6.09 3.19 6.21
CA ALA A 91 -5.18 4.12 6.87
C ALA A 91 -5.91 5.11 7.79
N SER A 92 -7.14 5.47 7.46
CA SER A 92 -7.97 6.38 8.24
C SER A 92 -8.71 5.72 9.42
N ALA A 93 -8.58 4.40 9.62
CA ALA A 93 -9.26 3.70 10.72
C ALA A 93 -9.04 4.34 12.11
N PRO A 94 -7.85 4.90 12.44
CA PRO A 94 -7.66 5.58 13.72
C PRO A 94 -8.61 6.77 13.94
N PHE A 95 -9.04 7.47 12.89
CA PHE A 95 -9.99 8.58 13.00
C PHE A 95 -11.41 8.11 13.35
N ASN A 96 -11.74 6.84 13.14
CA ASN A 96 -13.06 6.27 13.39
C ASN A 96 -13.22 5.75 14.83
N GLN A 97 -12.21 5.93 15.68
CA GLN A 97 -12.20 5.44 17.06
C GLN A 97 -11.83 6.57 18.02
N PRO A 98 -12.31 6.53 19.27
CA PRO A 98 -11.85 7.43 20.31
C PRO A 98 -10.32 7.28 20.50
N GLY A 99 -9.61 8.40 20.55
CA GLY A 99 -8.15 8.40 20.75
C GLY A 99 -7.61 9.81 20.92
N GLU A 100 -6.39 9.89 21.46
CA GLU A 100 -5.67 11.15 21.56
C GLU A 100 -5.24 11.62 20.18
N PRO A 101 -5.37 12.93 19.85
CA PRO A 101 -5.02 13.45 18.51
C PRO A 101 -3.63 13.08 18.05
N ALA A 102 -2.64 13.12 18.95
CA ALA A 102 -1.25 12.76 18.64
C ALA A 102 -1.10 11.30 18.21
N ASP A 103 -1.80 10.38 18.86
CA ASP A 103 -1.73 8.95 18.55
C ASP A 103 -2.46 8.62 17.25
N VAL A 104 -3.62 9.25 17.01
CA VAL A 104 -4.37 9.11 15.75
C VAL A 104 -3.53 9.59 14.57
N LEU A 105 -2.94 10.77 14.65
CA LEU A 105 -2.09 11.33 13.60
C LEU A 105 -0.83 10.48 13.38
N ARG A 106 -0.18 10.02 14.45
CA ARG A 106 0.98 9.13 14.38
C ARG A 106 0.63 7.83 13.65
N ALA A 107 -0.45 7.17 14.04
CA ALA A 107 -0.89 5.93 13.44
C ALA A 107 -1.25 6.11 11.95
N TYR A 108 -1.93 7.20 11.61
CA TYR A 108 -2.26 7.56 10.23
C TYR A 108 -1.01 7.76 9.37
N ILE A 109 -0.06 8.60 9.80
CA ILE A 109 1.17 8.91 9.08
C ILE A 109 2.02 7.64 8.88
N ARG A 110 2.19 6.82 9.92
CA ARG A 110 2.93 5.55 9.83
C ARG A 110 2.30 4.60 8.82
N THR A 111 0.96 4.50 8.83
CA THR A 111 0.25 3.65 7.86
C THR A 111 0.39 4.20 6.44
N LYS A 112 0.33 5.52 6.24
CA LYS A 112 0.56 6.14 4.93
C LYS A 112 1.98 5.87 4.40
N ILE A 113 3.01 5.99 5.23
CA ILE A 113 4.41 5.66 4.86
C ILE A 113 4.54 4.17 4.52
N ARG A 114 3.92 3.28 5.31
CA ARG A 114 3.91 1.85 5.01
C ARG A 114 3.26 1.54 3.66
N ILE A 115 2.14 2.18 3.33
CA ILE A 115 1.48 2.04 2.02
C ILE A 115 2.41 2.49 0.90
N SER A 116 3.09 3.63 1.04
CA SER A 116 4.05 4.13 0.06
C SER A 116 5.21 3.17 -0.18
N ARG A 117 5.59 2.39 0.82
CA ARG A 117 6.61 1.34 0.74
C ARG A 117 6.06 0.05 0.12
N GLU A 118 4.99 -0.50 0.70
CA GLU A 118 4.49 -1.85 0.36
C GLU A 118 3.71 -1.87 -0.97
N HIS A 119 3.10 -0.75 -1.35
CA HIS A 119 2.28 -0.59 -2.54
C HIS A 119 2.78 0.51 -3.48
N ALA A 120 4.10 0.73 -3.56
CA ALA A 120 4.70 1.86 -4.30
C ALA A 120 4.16 1.99 -5.73
N CYS A 121 4.15 0.90 -6.51
CA CYS A 121 3.67 0.95 -7.91
C CYS A 121 2.17 1.29 -8.00
N ALA A 122 1.32 0.65 -7.21
CA ALA A 122 -0.12 0.94 -7.20
C ALA A 122 -0.39 2.37 -6.70
N SER A 123 0.41 2.85 -5.75
CA SER A 123 0.35 4.23 -5.25
C SER A 123 0.71 5.26 -6.33
N LYS A 124 1.77 5.00 -7.14
CA LYS A 124 2.13 5.81 -8.32
C LYS A 124 1.00 5.83 -9.37
N VAL A 125 0.41 4.67 -9.64
CA VAL A 125 -0.73 4.57 -10.58
C VAL A 125 -1.90 5.41 -10.09
N PHE A 126 -2.23 5.33 -8.80
CA PHE A 126 -3.29 6.13 -8.20
C PHE A 126 -2.99 7.64 -8.24
N ALA A 127 -1.78 8.05 -7.89
CA ALA A 127 -1.37 9.46 -7.97
C ALA A 127 -1.47 9.99 -9.40
N SER A 128 -1.02 9.22 -10.39
CA SER A 128 -1.15 9.56 -11.81
C SER A 128 -2.62 9.68 -12.22
N GLU A 129 -3.48 8.76 -11.79
CA GLU A 129 -4.92 8.79 -12.08
C GLU A 129 -5.58 10.06 -11.54
N ILE A 130 -5.27 10.43 -10.28
CA ILE A 130 -5.80 11.65 -9.64
C ILE A 130 -5.31 12.91 -10.38
N MET A 131 -4.04 12.97 -10.76
CA MET A 131 -3.48 14.13 -11.53
C MET A 131 -4.17 14.34 -12.87
N HIS A 132 -4.75 13.28 -13.46
CA HIS A 132 -5.47 13.37 -14.72
C HIS A 132 -7.01 13.47 -14.54
N GLY A 133 -7.49 13.76 -13.34
CA GLY A 133 -8.92 13.94 -13.06
C GLY A 133 -9.69 12.64 -12.81
N ALA A 134 -8.99 11.55 -12.52
CA ALA A 134 -9.54 10.26 -12.13
C ALA A 134 -10.55 9.61 -13.12
N PRO A 135 -10.27 9.58 -14.43
CA PRO A 135 -11.23 9.12 -15.44
C PRO A 135 -11.61 7.63 -15.33
N HIS A 136 -10.73 6.80 -14.71
CA HIS A 136 -10.97 5.37 -14.57
C HIS A 136 -11.37 4.95 -13.15
N LEU A 137 -11.27 5.86 -12.17
CA LEU A 137 -11.63 5.57 -10.78
C LEU A 137 -13.16 5.43 -10.68
N PRO A 138 -13.68 4.28 -10.18
CA PRO A 138 -15.12 4.12 -10.02
C PRO A 138 -15.72 5.21 -9.13
N ALA A 139 -16.88 5.77 -9.53
CA ALA A 139 -17.53 6.86 -8.79
C ALA A 139 -17.83 6.49 -7.33
N GLU A 140 -18.15 5.23 -7.07
CA GLU A 140 -18.36 4.72 -5.70
C GLU A 140 -17.07 4.81 -4.87
N ARG A 141 -15.91 4.44 -5.44
CA ARG A 141 -14.61 4.54 -4.76
C ARG A 141 -14.21 5.98 -4.52
N ALA A 142 -14.44 6.87 -5.49
CA ALA A 142 -14.23 8.31 -5.31
C ALA A 142 -15.10 8.86 -4.17
N ALA A 143 -16.38 8.45 -4.11
CA ALA A 143 -17.29 8.85 -3.04
C ALA A 143 -16.84 8.35 -1.66
N GLN A 144 -16.36 7.11 -1.56
CA GLN A 144 -15.82 6.53 -0.31
C GLN A 144 -14.58 7.31 0.17
N LEU A 145 -13.63 7.59 -0.72
CA LEU A 145 -12.44 8.38 -0.39
C LEU A 145 -12.80 9.80 0.07
N ASN A 146 -13.72 10.46 -0.62
CA ASN A 146 -14.18 11.81 -0.27
C ASN A 146 -14.90 11.83 1.08
N ALA A 147 -15.79 10.86 1.33
CA ALA A 147 -16.49 10.75 2.62
C ALA A 147 -15.51 10.52 3.79
N GLN A 148 -14.51 9.65 3.59
CA GLN A 148 -13.51 9.42 4.62
C GLN A 148 -12.61 10.64 4.84
N ALA A 149 -12.22 11.35 3.78
CA ALA A 149 -11.46 12.59 3.91
C ALA A 149 -12.26 13.67 4.66
N ALA A 150 -13.54 13.84 4.35
CA ALA A 150 -14.42 14.76 5.05
C ALA A 150 -14.56 14.42 6.55
N HIS A 151 -14.65 13.12 6.87
CA HIS A 151 -14.67 12.65 8.25
C HIS A 151 -13.37 12.98 8.99
N ASN A 152 -12.21 12.72 8.39
CA ASN A 152 -10.91 13.04 8.98
C ASN A 152 -10.79 14.56 9.27
N VAL A 153 -11.19 15.38 8.29
CA VAL A 153 -11.23 16.86 8.43
C VAL A 153 -12.13 17.29 9.60
N ALA A 154 -13.32 16.69 9.71
CA ALA A 154 -14.24 16.98 10.82
C ALA A 154 -13.67 16.57 12.19
N CYS A 155 -12.97 15.45 12.27
CA CYS A 155 -12.28 15.04 13.49
C CYS A 155 -11.20 16.05 13.90
N ILE A 156 -10.37 16.50 12.97
CA ILE A 156 -9.31 17.50 13.21
C ILE A 156 -9.95 18.82 13.67
N GLN A 157 -11.01 19.27 13.00
CA GLN A 157 -11.74 20.46 13.43
C GLN A 157 -12.28 20.32 14.86
N GLY A 158 -12.84 19.15 15.20
CA GLY A 158 -13.30 18.88 16.56
C GLY A 158 -12.18 18.91 17.62
N TRP A 159 -10.95 18.56 17.25
CA TRP A 159 -9.79 18.69 18.16
C TRP A 159 -9.37 20.16 18.34
N ILE A 160 -9.42 20.96 17.28
CA ILE A 160 -9.17 22.41 17.33
C ILE A 160 -10.21 23.07 18.23
N ASP A 161 -11.49 22.79 18.04
CA ASP A 161 -12.59 23.37 18.81
C ASP A 161 -12.50 23.04 20.32
N LYS A 162 -11.94 21.88 20.64
CA LYS A 162 -11.65 21.47 22.03
C LYS A 162 -10.33 22.01 22.58
N GLY A 163 -9.58 22.75 21.78
CA GLY A 163 -8.25 23.28 22.17
C GLY A 163 -7.19 22.19 22.38
N LEU A 164 -7.33 21.03 21.72
CA LEU A 164 -6.36 19.93 21.76
C LEU A 164 -5.21 20.10 20.77
N MET A 165 -5.33 21.05 19.85
CA MET A 165 -4.29 21.48 18.93
C MET A 165 -4.50 22.92 18.51
N ALA A 166 -3.47 23.56 17.95
CA ALA A 166 -3.55 24.93 17.45
C ALA A 166 -4.54 25.06 16.29
N ALA A 167 -5.07 26.27 16.11
CA ALA A 167 -5.92 26.58 14.96
C ALA A 167 -5.10 26.51 13.65
N ILE A 168 -5.50 25.58 12.78
CA ILE A 168 -4.96 25.37 11.45
C ILE A 168 -6.10 24.96 10.53
N ASP A 169 -5.98 25.19 9.22
CA ASP A 169 -6.96 24.65 8.27
C ASP A 169 -6.78 23.12 8.16
N PRO A 170 -7.81 22.32 8.53
CA PRO A 170 -7.71 20.87 8.52
C PRO A 170 -7.49 20.27 7.11
N HIS A 171 -8.00 20.92 6.06
CA HIS A 171 -7.78 20.47 4.67
C HIS A 171 -6.30 20.61 4.29
N HIS A 172 -5.71 21.77 4.56
CA HIS A 172 -4.29 22.00 4.26
C HIS A 172 -3.37 21.12 5.10
N LEU A 173 -3.74 20.80 6.33
CA LEU A 173 -3.02 19.81 7.13
C LEU A 173 -3.05 18.42 6.46
N MET A 174 -4.24 17.96 6.04
CA MET A 174 -4.37 16.67 5.35
C MET A 174 -3.60 16.65 4.03
N PHE A 175 -3.67 17.71 3.22
CA PHE A 175 -2.91 17.81 1.99
C PHE A 175 -1.40 17.77 2.23
N SER A 176 -0.92 18.42 3.28
CA SER A 176 0.50 18.40 3.67
C SER A 176 0.96 16.99 4.09
N ILE A 177 0.15 16.28 4.87
CA ILE A 177 0.44 14.88 5.25
C ILE A 177 0.46 13.98 4.02
N TRP A 178 -0.52 14.12 3.11
CA TRP A 178 -0.56 13.32 1.88
C TRP A 178 0.67 13.56 1.02
N ALA A 179 1.03 14.83 0.76
CA ALA A 179 2.22 15.17 -0.02
C ALA A 179 3.50 14.60 0.61
N ALA A 180 3.68 14.79 1.92
CA ALA A 180 4.87 14.31 2.62
C ALA A 180 5.00 12.78 2.58
N THR A 181 3.90 12.04 2.73
CA THR A 181 3.92 10.58 2.74
C THR A 181 3.96 9.98 1.33
N GLN A 182 3.27 10.57 0.36
CA GLN A 182 3.22 10.10 -1.03
C GLN A 182 4.56 10.24 -1.74
N THR A 183 5.38 11.23 -1.38
CA THR A 183 6.74 11.44 -1.89
C THR A 183 7.57 10.15 -1.90
N TYR A 184 7.43 9.31 -0.89
CA TYR A 184 8.18 8.05 -0.76
C TYR A 184 7.76 6.95 -1.75
N ALA A 185 6.59 7.07 -2.37
CA ALA A 185 6.19 6.20 -3.47
C ALA A 185 6.56 6.79 -4.83
N ASP A 186 6.44 8.11 -5.01
CA ASP A 186 6.47 8.75 -6.32
C ASP A 186 7.88 9.16 -6.78
N PHE A 187 8.74 9.55 -5.83
CA PHE A 187 10.02 10.21 -6.12
C PHE A 187 11.24 9.36 -5.71
N ASP A 188 11.19 8.06 -5.94
CA ASP A 188 12.27 7.11 -5.63
C ASP A 188 13.60 7.48 -6.27
N TRP A 189 13.59 7.97 -7.52
CA TRP A 189 14.81 8.45 -8.18
C TRP A 189 15.43 9.64 -7.45
N GLN A 190 14.60 10.63 -7.09
CA GLN A 190 15.08 11.82 -6.37
C GLN A 190 15.61 11.44 -4.99
N ILE A 191 14.90 10.59 -4.26
CA ILE A 191 15.30 10.12 -2.94
C ILE A 191 16.64 9.39 -3.02
N SER A 192 16.77 8.44 -3.97
CA SER A 192 18.02 7.72 -4.20
C SER A 192 19.18 8.63 -4.53
N THR A 193 18.96 9.64 -5.37
CA THR A 193 19.98 10.63 -5.76
C THR A 193 20.44 11.46 -4.57
N VAL A 194 19.50 11.93 -3.72
CA VAL A 194 19.83 12.79 -2.57
C VAL A 194 20.48 12.00 -1.44
N THR A 195 20.01 10.77 -1.19
CA THR A 195 20.51 9.93 -0.10
C THR A 195 21.77 9.15 -0.46
N GLY A 196 22.06 8.99 -1.76
CA GLY A 196 23.11 8.09 -2.26
C GLY A 196 22.79 6.60 -2.09
N LYS A 197 21.57 6.26 -1.69
CA LYS A 197 21.11 4.87 -1.51
C LYS A 197 20.40 4.38 -2.78
N THR A 198 20.63 3.13 -3.17
CA THR A 198 19.91 2.50 -4.29
C THR A 198 18.45 2.19 -3.95
N ALA A 199 18.16 1.96 -2.68
CA ALA A 199 16.81 1.79 -2.13
C ALA A 199 16.81 2.17 -0.65
N LEU A 200 15.67 2.64 -0.14
CA LEU A 200 15.46 2.87 1.27
C LEU A 200 15.23 1.53 2.00
N ASP A 201 15.77 1.41 3.22
CA ASP A 201 15.53 0.28 4.11
C ASP A 201 14.43 0.58 5.14
N ASP A 202 14.15 -0.39 6.01
CA ASP A 202 13.11 -0.28 7.05
C ASP A 202 13.37 0.88 8.01
N ALA A 203 14.63 1.13 8.35
CA ALA A 203 15.01 2.21 9.25
C ALA A 203 14.79 3.58 8.60
N ASP A 204 15.01 3.71 7.29
CA ASP A 204 14.74 4.94 6.55
C ASP A 204 13.25 5.29 6.54
N TYR A 205 12.38 4.30 6.30
CA TYR A 205 10.92 4.50 6.33
C TYR A 205 10.42 4.83 7.74
N GLU A 206 10.97 4.20 8.78
CA GLU A 206 10.61 4.54 10.16
C GLU A 206 11.07 5.96 10.51
N ALA A 207 12.29 6.35 10.14
CA ALA A 207 12.81 7.70 10.32
C ALA A 207 11.96 8.75 9.56
N ALA A 208 11.47 8.41 8.37
CA ALA A 208 10.55 9.26 7.61
C ALA A 208 9.23 9.46 8.34
N ALA A 209 8.62 8.36 8.81
CA ALA A 209 7.36 8.41 9.56
C ALA A 209 7.50 9.23 10.84
N GLU A 210 8.59 9.03 11.59
CA GLU A 210 8.86 9.78 12.82
C GLU A 210 9.09 11.26 12.55
N THR A 211 9.84 11.59 11.49
CA THR A 211 10.11 12.98 11.10
C THR A 211 8.83 13.71 10.75
N ILE A 212 7.99 13.12 9.89
CA ILE A 212 6.71 13.74 9.49
C ILE A 212 5.78 13.86 10.69
N THR A 213 5.69 12.82 11.52
CA THR A 213 4.88 12.83 12.75
C THR A 213 5.29 13.96 13.68
N ARG A 214 6.59 14.09 13.94
CA ARG A 214 7.13 15.14 14.79
C ARG A 214 6.85 16.54 14.23
N MET A 215 7.01 16.74 12.92
CA MET A 215 6.70 17.99 12.25
C MET A 215 5.22 18.35 12.41
N VAL A 216 4.31 17.40 12.20
CA VAL A 216 2.87 17.60 12.34
C VAL A 216 2.49 17.90 13.79
N ILE A 217 2.91 17.06 14.73
CA ILE A 217 2.54 17.22 16.15
C ILE A 217 3.09 18.54 16.70
N LYS A 218 4.35 18.86 16.45
CA LYS A 218 4.94 20.10 16.96
C LYS A 218 4.47 21.33 16.22
N GLY A 219 4.34 21.26 14.88
CA GLY A 219 3.87 22.39 14.06
C GLY A 219 2.41 22.77 14.29
N CYS A 220 1.57 21.80 14.67
CA CYS A 220 0.16 22.02 15.02
C CYS A 220 -0.06 22.13 16.54
N GLU A 221 0.99 22.17 17.36
CA GLU A 221 0.91 22.24 18.82
C GLU A 221 -0.09 21.21 19.41
N VAL A 222 -0.04 19.99 18.86
CA VAL A 222 -0.93 18.91 19.32
C VAL A 222 -0.58 18.57 20.76
N LYS A 223 -1.57 18.59 21.63
CA LYS A 223 -1.38 18.19 23.03
C LYS A 223 -1.14 16.70 23.09
N GLU A 224 -0.02 16.31 23.70
CA GLU A 224 0.26 14.92 24.05
C GLU A 224 -0.26 14.67 25.47
N ALA A 225 -0.85 13.49 25.69
CA ALA A 225 -1.22 13.09 27.05
C ALA A 225 0.04 13.12 27.92
N ASN A 226 -0.05 13.78 29.09
CA ASN A 226 1.04 13.72 30.05
C ASN A 226 1.31 12.24 30.38
N PRO A 227 2.54 11.76 30.29
CA PRO A 227 2.84 10.44 30.81
C PRO A 227 2.43 10.43 32.29
N VAL A 228 1.49 9.56 32.61
CA VAL A 228 1.08 9.33 34.00
C VAL A 228 2.34 8.92 34.76
N GLY A 229 2.78 9.82 35.66
CA GLY A 229 3.94 9.61 36.51
C GLY A 229 3.73 8.48 37.52
#